data_4da1f9eb16f5eb85386d449b925f2cf8
#
_entry.id   4da1f9eb16f5eb85386d449b925f2cf8
#
_cell.length_a   1.000
_cell.length_b   1.000
_cell.length_c   1.000
_cell.angle_alpha   90.00
_cell.angle_beta   90.00
_cell.angle_gamma   90.00
#
_symmetry.space_group_name_H-M   'P 1'
#
loop_
_entity.id
_entity.type
_entity.pdbx_description
1 polymer ?
#
loop_
_entity_poly.entity_id
_entity_poly.type
_entity_poly.pdbx_seq_one_letter_code
_entity_poly.pdbx_strand_id
1 'polypeptide(L)' 'LSISEISRQAASSSQLARLATAATGEADETISALSASAEEVGQIVELIQTIAQRTNLLALNASIEAARGGEA' A
#
# COMPACT_ATOMS: atom_id res chain seq x y z
N LEU A 1 25.45 -23.15 37.54
CA LEU A 1 25.74 -21.88 36.87
C LEU A 1 26.29 -20.86 37.86
N SER A 2 27.37 -20.20 37.51
CA SER A 2 27.93 -19.14 38.32
C SER A 2 27.12 -17.85 38.18
N ILE A 3 27.27 -16.98 39.15
CA ILE A 3 26.66 -15.65 39.14
C ILE A 3 27.12 -14.88 37.90
N SER A 4 28.40 -15.06 37.53
CA SER A 4 28.99 -14.41 36.35
C SER A 4 28.29 -14.85 35.04
N GLU A 5 27.99 -16.13 34.92
CA GLU A 5 27.30 -16.66 33.75
C GLU A 5 25.85 -16.21 33.67
N ILE A 6 25.17 -16.18 34.81
CA ILE A 6 23.79 -15.72 34.92
C ILE A 6 23.73 -14.25 34.53
N SER A 7 24.67 -13.47 35.01
CA SER A 7 24.75 -12.03 34.71
C SER A 7 24.96 -11.78 33.21
N ARG A 8 25.82 -12.58 32.60
CA ARG A 8 26.09 -12.48 31.15
C ARG A 8 24.87 -12.85 30.34
N GLN A 9 24.18 -13.92 30.74
CA GLN A 9 22.95 -14.35 30.08
C GLN A 9 21.85 -13.30 30.18
N ALA A 10 21.72 -12.69 31.35
CA ALA A 10 20.74 -11.64 31.58
C ALA A 10 21.01 -10.43 30.66
N ALA A 11 22.27 -10.02 30.55
CA ALA A 11 22.69 -8.93 29.69
C ALA A 11 22.42 -9.26 28.22
N SER A 12 22.73 -10.48 27.82
CA SER A 12 22.51 -10.97 26.46
C SER A 12 21.02 -10.99 26.11
N SER A 13 20.20 -11.47 27.04
CA SER A 13 18.72 -11.50 26.86
C SER A 13 18.13 -10.09 26.75
N SER A 14 18.64 -9.19 27.58
CA SER A 14 18.20 -7.78 27.56
C SER A 14 18.52 -7.11 26.21
N GLN A 15 19.72 -7.39 25.71
CA GLN A 15 20.13 -6.86 24.40
C GLN A 15 19.26 -7.43 23.28
N LEU A 16 18.99 -8.72 23.33
CA LEU A 16 18.14 -9.37 22.35
C LEU A 16 16.71 -8.80 22.38
N ALA A 17 16.19 -8.55 23.57
CA ALA A 17 14.87 -7.93 23.73
C ALA A 17 14.82 -6.53 23.11
N ARG A 18 15.89 -5.76 23.28
CA ARG A 18 15.98 -4.42 22.68
C ARG A 18 16.02 -4.48 21.16
N LEU A 19 16.78 -5.45 20.62
CA LEU A 19 16.84 -5.66 19.17
C LEU A 19 15.48 -6.08 18.61
N ALA A 20 14.78 -6.95 19.33
CA ALA A 20 13.44 -7.39 18.92
C ALA A 20 12.45 -6.23 18.93
N THR A 21 12.50 -5.38 19.94
CA THR A 21 11.65 -4.21 20.05
C THR A 21 11.91 -3.23 18.89
N ALA A 22 13.18 -3.00 18.58
CA ALA A 22 13.58 -2.13 17.46
C ALA A 22 13.09 -2.71 16.12
N ALA A 23 13.25 -4.01 15.92
CA ALA A 23 12.80 -4.69 14.70
C ALA A 23 11.29 -4.61 14.55
N THR A 24 10.55 -4.77 15.65
CA THR A 24 9.08 -4.65 15.66
C THR A 24 8.65 -3.23 15.29
N GLY A 25 9.36 -2.22 15.82
CA GLY A 25 9.09 -0.83 15.51
C GLY A 25 9.30 -0.52 14.03
N GLU A 26 10.37 -1.04 13.43
CA GLU A 26 10.64 -0.90 12.00
C GLU A 26 9.58 -1.59 11.15
N ALA A 27 9.14 -2.78 11.58
CA ALA A 27 8.09 -3.50 10.90
C ALA A 27 6.77 -2.72 10.91
N ASP A 28 6.44 -2.12 12.06
CA ASP A 28 5.24 -1.29 12.19
C ASP A 28 5.29 -0.09 11.25
N GLU A 29 6.43 0.58 11.15
CA GLU A 29 6.62 1.70 10.22
C GLU A 29 6.44 1.26 8.77
N THR A 30 7.00 0.11 8.41
CA THR A 30 6.88 -0.45 7.08
C THR A 30 5.43 -0.79 6.75
N ILE A 31 4.70 -1.38 7.71
CA ILE A 31 3.29 -1.72 7.54
C ILE A 31 2.45 -0.45 7.37
N SER A 32 2.73 0.59 8.16
CA SER A 32 2.03 1.86 8.03
C SER A 32 2.26 2.51 6.67
N ALA A 33 3.50 2.49 6.19
CA ALA A 33 3.85 3.02 4.87
C ALA A 33 3.17 2.22 3.76
N LEU A 34 3.13 0.89 3.91
CA LEU A 34 2.47 0.01 2.95
C LEU A 34 0.97 0.27 2.91
N SER A 35 0.35 0.47 4.06
CA SER A 35 -1.07 0.79 4.17
C SER A 35 -1.41 2.10 3.46
N ALA A 36 -0.57 3.13 3.65
CA ALA A 36 -0.73 4.41 2.97
C ALA A 36 -0.59 4.27 1.46
N SER A 37 0.39 3.47 1.01
CA SER A 37 0.60 3.20 -0.42
C SER A 37 -0.59 2.44 -1.02
N ALA A 38 -1.15 1.50 -0.27
CA ALA A 38 -2.32 0.74 -0.72
C ALA A 38 -3.54 1.66 -0.90
N GLU A 39 -3.72 2.63 -0.01
CA GLU A 39 -4.77 3.64 -0.14
C GLU A 39 -4.59 4.47 -1.39
N GLU A 40 -3.37 4.91 -1.66
CA GLU A 40 -3.05 5.68 -2.86
C GLU A 40 -3.36 4.88 -4.13
N VAL A 41 -2.98 3.60 -4.15
CA VAL A 41 -3.27 2.72 -5.27
C VAL A 41 -4.78 2.57 -5.45
N GLY A 42 -5.53 2.45 -4.36
CA GLY A 42 -6.98 2.39 -4.40
C GLY A 42 -7.59 3.62 -5.04
N GLN A 43 -7.09 4.80 -4.69
CA GLN A 43 -7.54 6.07 -5.29
C GLN A 43 -7.22 6.14 -6.78
N ILE A 44 -6.04 5.66 -7.18
CA ILE A 44 -5.64 5.61 -8.58
C ILE A 44 -6.56 4.67 -9.36
N VAL A 45 -6.88 3.52 -8.80
CA VAL A 45 -7.80 2.56 -9.43
C VAL A 45 -9.18 3.19 -9.64
N GLU A 46 -9.69 3.91 -8.63
CA GLU A 46 -10.96 4.63 -8.75
C GLU A 46 -10.92 5.66 -9.88
N LEU A 47 -9.81 6.39 -9.96
CA LEU A 47 -9.63 7.39 -11.02
C LEU A 47 -9.60 6.74 -12.39
N ILE A 48 -8.91 5.61 -12.53
CA ILE A 48 -8.84 4.85 -13.78
C ILE A 48 -10.24 4.38 -14.17
N GLN A 49 -11.02 3.89 -13.22
CA GLN A 49 -12.40 3.46 -13.48
C GLN A 49 -13.25 4.63 -13.97
N THR A 50 -13.11 5.79 -13.36
CA THR A 50 -13.82 7.00 -13.75
C THR A 50 -13.43 7.40 -15.18
N ILE A 51 -12.15 7.38 -15.50
CA ILE A 51 -11.64 7.70 -16.84
C ILE A 51 -12.16 6.70 -17.86
N ALA A 52 -12.15 5.41 -17.51
CA ALA A 52 -12.66 4.36 -18.38
C ALA A 52 -14.14 4.57 -18.70
N GLN A 53 -14.93 4.93 -17.71
CA GLN A 53 -16.36 5.22 -17.89
C GLN A 53 -16.56 6.42 -18.80
N ARG A 54 -15.81 7.49 -18.60
CA ARG A 54 -15.88 8.69 -19.43
C ARG A 54 -15.46 8.40 -20.87
N THR A 55 -14.39 7.64 -21.03
CA THR A 55 -13.91 7.23 -22.36
C THR A 55 -14.96 6.40 -23.07
N ASN A 56 -15.60 5.48 -22.34
CA ASN A 56 -16.67 4.65 -22.90
C ASN A 56 -17.86 5.50 -23.35
N LEU A 57 -18.26 6.49 -22.55
CA LEU A 57 -19.33 7.42 -22.91
C LEU A 57 -18.95 8.27 -24.11
N LEU A 58 -17.71 8.75 -24.17
CA LEU A 58 -17.22 9.53 -25.31
C LEU A 58 -17.21 8.70 -26.59
N ALA A 59 -16.78 7.45 -26.50
CA ALA A 59 -16.78 6.53 -27.63
C ALA A 59 -18.20 6.26 -28.11
N LEU A 60 -19.14 6.08 -27.20
CA LEU A 60 -20.55 5.86 -27.51
C LEU A 60 -21.13 7.10 -28.15
N ASN A 61 -20.88 8.29 -27.60
CA ASN A 61 -21.36 9.55 -28.14
C ASN A 61 -20.79 9.80 -29.54
N ALA A 62 -19.50 9.48 -29.72
CA ALA A 62 -18.87 9.62 -31.05
C ALA A 62 -19.51 8.68 -32.07
N SER A 63 -19.84 7.45 -31.66
CA SER A 63 -20.53 6.49 -32.51
C SER A 63 -21.92 6.98 -32.89
N ILE A 64 -22.65 7.54 -31.95
CA ILE A 64 -23.98 8.10 -32.18
C ILE A 64 -23.89 9.28 -33.15
N GLU A 65 -22.93 10.16 -32.94
CA GLU A 65 -22.75 11.34 -33.77
C GLU A 65 -22.32 10.96 -35.19
N ALA A 66 -21.46 9.96 -35.32
CA ALA A 66 -21.07 9.46 -36.65
C ALA A 66 -22.24 8.86 -37.40
N ALA A 67 -23.13 8.15 -36.73
CA ALA A 67 -24.33 7.58 -37.30
C ALA A 67 -25.30 8.69 -37.75
N ARG A 68 -25.43 9.74 -36.93
CA ARG A 68 -26.27 10.89 -37.25
C ARG A 68 -25.72 11.68 -38.43
N GLY A 69 -24.41 11.87 -38.45
CA GLY A 69 -23.76 12.57 -39.57
C GLY A 69 -23.93 11.86 -40.88
N GLY A 70 -24.03 10.54 -40.85
CA GLY A 70 -24.28 9.75 -42.06
C GLY A 70 -25.67 9.92 -42.63
N GLU A 71 -26.62 10.40 -41.85
CA GLU A 71 -27.99 10.63 -42.27
C GLU A 71 -28.21 11.99 -42.94
N ALA A 72 -27.31 12.88 -42.64
CA ALA A 72 -27.40 14.21 -43.21
C ALA A 72 -27.01 14.21 -44.69
#